data_776bdf57bc0bd2f85de56746358246eb
#
_entry.id   776bdf57bc0bd2f85de56746358246eb
#
_cell.length_a   1.000
_cell.length_b   1.000
_cell.length_c   1.000
_cell.angle_alpha   90.00
_cell.angle_beta   90.00
_cell.angle_gamma   90.00
#
_symmetry.space_group_name_H-M   'P 1'
#
loop_
_entity.id
_entity.type
_entity.pdbx_description
1 polymer ?
#
loop_
_entity_poly.entity_id
_entity_poly.type
_entity_poly.pdbx_seq_one_letter_code
_entity_poly.pdbx_strand_id
1 'polypeptide(L)'
;EAFFASCITILIIHLQSNDKIIRHVEVNTSLDWRVSMDRPLAYRMRPNHLKDVLGQKALIGDDGFLTNCVKNNKLVSMILYGPSGTGKTTIAQALAHDLGIEFQIMNAVTTTKAEMMKGFEKAKSSFPTLVIIDEIHRLPKDKQDLLLPFLEDGDFFLCGTTTANPFISLNPALRSRVNILETKPLKSEDIVEGLKRAI
;
A
#
# COMPACT_ATOMS: atom_id res chain seq x y z
N GLU A 1 17.16 3.28 -9.31
CA GLU A 1 18.15 2.19 -9.63
C GLU A 1 19.19 2.01 -8.53
N ALA A 2 19.81 3.07 -7.99
CA ALA A 2 20.81 2.97 -6.93
C ALA A 2 20.27 2.39 -5.59
N PHE A 3 19.00 2.63 -5.27
CA PHE A 3 18.38 2.15 -4.03
C PHE A 3 18.07 0.63 -4.06
N PHE A 4 17.72 0.10 -5.23
CA PHE A 4 17.43 -1.32 -5.39
C PHE A 4 18.71 -2.18 -5.47
N ALA A 5 19.73 -1.68 -6.14
CA ALA A 5 21.06 -2.31 -6.14
C ALA A 5 21.65 -2.36 -4.72
N SER A 6 21.43 -1.31 -3.91
CA SER A 6 21.87 -1.25 -2.50
C SER A 6 21.13 -2.28 -1.63
N CYS A 7 19.82 -2.46 -1.80
CA CYS A 7 19.04 -3.46 -1.04
C CYS A 7 19.43 -4.89 -1.37
N ILE A 8 19.67 -5.21 -2.66
CA ILE A 8 20.14 -6.53 -3.09
C ILE A 8 21.56 -6.79 -2.59
N THR A 9 22.44 -5.80 -2.65
CA THR A 9 23.82 -5.91 -2.16
C THR A 9 23.87 -6.09 -0.64
N ILE A 10 23.04 -5.36 0.12
CA ILE A 10 22.94 -5.50 1.59
C ILE A 10 22.33 -6.88 1.94
N LEU A 11 21.38 -7.37 1.18
CA LEU A 11 20.78 -8.69 1.39
C LEU A 11 21.79 -9.81 1.12
N ILE A 12 22.62 -9.70 0.09
CA ILE A 12 23.69 -10.66 -0.23
C ILE A 12 24.75 -10.65 0.88
N ILE A 13 25.12 -9.49 1.40
CA ILE A 13 26.11 -9.39 2.49
C ILE A 13 25.56 -9.98 3.82
N HIS A 14 24.26 -9.82 4.09
CA HIS A 14 23.63 -10.39 5.28
C HIS A 14 23.42 -11.91 5.20
N LEU A 15 23.25 -12.44 3.99
CA LEU A 15 23.14 -13.89 3.74
C LEU A 15 24.49 -14.60 3.77
N GLN A 16 25.59 -13.91 3.48
CA GLN A 16 26.95 -14.47 3.59
C GLN A 16 27.42 -14.72 5.02
N SER A 17 26.76 -14.09 6.01
CA SER A 17 27.10 -14.31 7.43
C SER A 17 26.46 -15.56 8.07
N ASN A 18 25.59 -16.27 7.34
CA ASN A 18 24.89 -17.46 7.83
C ASN A 18 25.07 -18.65 6.87
N ASP A 19 26.19 -19.35 7.02
CA ASP A 19 26.70 -20.42 6.13
C ASP A 19 25.79 -21.64 5.88
N LYS A 20 24.55 -21.67 6.30
CA LYS A 20 23.67 -22.87 6.19
C LYS A 20 22.50 -22.76 5.21
N ILE A 21 22.20 -21.61 4.64
CA ILE A 21 20.98 -21.42 3.82
C ILE A 21 21.26 -21.38 2.31
N ILE A 22 22.51 -21.21 1.88
CA ILE A 22 22.83 -20.90 0.46
C ILE A 22 23.02 -22.16 -0.44
N ARG A 23 22.84 -23.37 0.04
CA ARG A 23 23.20 -24.56 -0.76
C ARG A 23 22.21 -24.97 -1.87
N HIS A 24 21.10 -24.27 -2.07
CA HIS A 24 20.12 -24.65 -3.11
C HIS A 24 19.43 -23.49 -3.85
N VAL A 25 20.16 -22.44 -4.17
CA VAL A 25 19.68 -21.51 -5.19
C VAL A 25 20.55 -21.69 -6.42
N GLU A 26 20.21 -22.66 -7.25
CA GLU A 26 20.70 -22.70 -8.63
C GLU A 26 20.12 -21.50 -9.38
N VAL A 27 20.91 -20.46 -9.55
CA VAL A 27 20.58 -19.35 -10.44
C VAL A 27 20.70 -19.88 -11.85
N ASN A 28 19.57 -20.13 -12.51
CA ASN A 28 19.53 -20.49 -13.91
C ASN A 28 20.01 -19.28 -14.73
N THR A 29 21.28 -19.27 -15.11
CA THR A 29 21.97 -18.20 -15.83
C THR A 29 21.59 -18.11 -17.32
N SER A 30 20.62 -18.88 -17.81
CA SER A 30 20.12 -18.85 -19.17
C SER A 30 18.98 -17.85 -19.42
N LEU A 31 18.74 -16.89 -18.51
CA LEU A 31 17.80 -15.82 -18.75
C LEU A 31 18.32 -14.89 -19.85
N ASP A 32 17.73 -15.00 -21.02
CA ASP A 32 17.98 -14.13 -22.16
C ASP A 32 17.63 -12.67 -21.78
N TRP A 33 18.65 -11.86 -21.49
CA TRP A 33 18.53 -10.44 -21.12
C TRP A 33 17.91 -9.57 -22.23
N ARG A 34 17.66 -10.13 -23.41
CA ARG A 34 17.01 -9.46 -24.56
C ARG A 34 15.50 -9.49 -24.52
N VAL A 35 14.87 -10.15 -23.54
CA VAL A 35 13.42 -10.22 -23.45
C VAL A 35 12.88 -9.02 -22.69
N SER A 36 12.32 -8.13 -23.48
CA SER A 36 11.30 -7.12 -23.19
C SER A 36 11.76 -5.85 -22.47
N MET A 37 11.53 -4.72 -23.13
CA MET A 37 11.34 -3.38 -22.51
C MET A 37 10.13 -3.37 -21.58
N ASP A 38 9.92 -4.42 -20.82
CA ASP A 38 8.84 -4.54 -19.85
C ASP A 38 9.15 -3.70 -18.62
N ARG A 39 8.08 -3.26 -17.99
CA ARG A 39 8.14 -2.47 -16.76
C ARG A 39 9.04 -3.12 -15.71
N PRO A 40 9.74 -2.34 -14.86
CA PRO A 40 10.65 -2.88 -13.84
C PRO A 40 10.02 -4.02 -13.04
N LEU A 41 10.82 -5.02 -12.63
CA LEU A 41 10.36 -6.21 -11.91
C LEU A 41 9.44 -5.85 -10.72
N ALA A 42 9.84 -4.84 -9.95
CA ALA A 42 9.04 -4.33 -8.83
C ALA A 42 7.63 -3.86 -9.22
N TYR A 43 7.44 -3.40 -10.44
CA TYR A 43 6.13 -3.04 -10.95
C TYR A 43 5.32 -4.28 -11.36
N ARG A 44 5.96 -5.22 -12.04
CA ARG A 44 5.32 -6.47 -12.50
C ARG A 44 4.89 -7.36 -11.32
N MET A 45 5.67 -7.34 -10.24
CA MET A 45 5.44 -8.10 -9.02
C MET A 45 4.47 -7.41 -8.03
N ARG A 46 3.94 -6.24 -8.38
CA ARG A 46 3.00 -5.55 -7.48
C ARG A 46 1.73 -6.38 -7.36
N PRO A 47 1.34 -6.76 -6.13
CA PRO A 47 0.10 -7.51 -5.90
C PRO A 47 -1.13 -6.74 -6.42
N ASN A 48 -1.98 -7.42 -7.16
CA ASN A 48 -3.28 -6.91 -7.60
C ASN A 48 -4.40 -7.34 -6.64
N HIS A 49 -4.20 -8.42 -5.89
CA HIS A 49 -5.17 -8.96 -4.95
C HIS A 49 -4.60 -8.99 -3.53
N LEU A 50 -5.44 -8.85 -2.51
CA LEU A 50 -5.03 -8.93 -1.10
C LEU A 50 -4.32 -10.24 -0.76
N LYS A 51 -4.76 -11.35 -1.33
CA LYS A 51 -4.13 -12.68 -1.15
C LYS A 51 -2.68 -12.75 -1.62
N ASP A 52 -2.28 -11.88 -2.55
CA ASP A 52 -0.93 -11.84 -3.11
C ASP A 52 0.00 -10.90 -2.34
N VAL A 53 -0.54 -10.10 -1.42
CA VAL A 53 0.24 -9.22 -0.55
C VAL A 53 1.00 -10.04 0.48
N LEU A 54 2.27 -9.76 0.64
CA LEU A 54 3.13 -10.48 1.59
C LEU A 54 2.94 -10.00 3.02
N GLY A 55 2.98 -10.92 3.95
CA GLY A 55 2.86 -10.62 5.38
C GLY A 55 1.47 -10.09 5.77
N GLN A 56 1.41 -9.17 6.75
CA GLN A 56 0.20 -8.45 7.18
C GLN A 56 -1.00 -9.35 7.57
N LYS A 57 -0.75 -10.56 8.10
CA LYS A 57 -1.79 -11.56 8.39
C LYS A 57 -2.96 -11.04 9.22
N ALA A 58 -2.72 -10.10 10.13
CA ALA A 58 -3.79 -9.50 10.94
C ALA A 58 -4.78 -8.66 10.10
N LEU A 59 -4.35 -8.13 8.96
CA LEU A 59 -5.18 -7.30 8.08
C LEU A 59 -5.79 -8.11 6.93
N ILE A 60 -5.00 -9.02 6.34
CA ILE A 60 -5.33 -9.71 5.09
C ILE A 60 -5.36 -11.24 5.20
N GLY A 61 -5.15 -11.81 6.39
CA GLY A 61 -5.38 -13.25 6.64
C GLY A 61 -6.85 -13.63 6.51
N ASP A 62 -7.18 -14.90 6.65
CA ASP A 62 -8.56 -15.43 6.45
C ASP A 62 -9.62 -14.70 7.28
N ASP A 63 -9.29 -14.31 8.53
CA ASP A 63 -10.12 -13.52 9.44
C ASP A 63 -9.68 -12.07 9.53
N GLY A 64 -8.82 -11.62 8.60
CA GLY A 64 -8.28 -10.26 8.56
C GLY A 64 -9.35 -9.21 8.31
N PHE A 65 -9.15 -8.01 8.86
CA PHE A 65 -10.12 -6.92 8.73
C PHE A 65 -10.44 -6.60 7.26
N LEU A 66 -9.44 -6.47 6.40
CA LEU A 66 -9.63 -6.15 4.98
C LEU A 66 -10.23 -7.32 4.19
N THR A 67 -9.85 -8.55 4.52
CA THR A 67 -10.47 -9.76 3.94
C THR A 67 -11.95 -9.83 4.28
N ASN A 68 -12.33 -9.48 5.49
CA ASN A 68 -13.74 -9.41 5.88
C ASN A 68 -14.48 -8.27 5.17
N CYS A 69 -13.83 -7.13 4.90
CA CYS A 69 -14.41 -6.08 4.07
C CYS A 69 -14.75 -6.61 2.66
N VAL A 70 -13.84 -7.36 2.04
CA VAL A 70 -14.07 -7.97 0.72
C VAL A 70 -15.18 -9.02 0.77
N LYS A 71 -15.11 -9.98 1.73
CA LYS A 71 -16.12 -11.04 1.89
C LYS A 71 -17.54 -10.48 2.06
N ASN A 72 -17.69 -9.38 2.77
CA ASN A 72 -18.98 -8.76 3.04
C ASN A 72 -19.36 -7.65 2.04
N ASN A 73 -18.52 -7.41 1.04
CA ASN A 73 -18.66 -6.28 0.08
C ASN A 73 -18.94 -4.94 0.78
N LYS A 74 -18.20 -4.67 1.88
CA LYS A 74 -18.39 -3.51 2.73
C LYS A 74 -17.07 -2.78 2.95
N LEU A 75 -16.85 -1.70 2.24
CA LEU A 75 -15.70 -0.82 2.42
C LEU A 75 -15.96 0.21 3.52
N VAL A 76 -14.89 0.62 4.19
CA VAL A 76 -14.89 1.69 5.19
C VAL A 76 -13.68 2.58 4.99
N SER A 77 -13.80 3.86 5.34
CA SER A 77 -12.66 4.78 5.30
C SER A 77 -11.63 4.40 6.36
N MET A 78 -10.34 4.44 5.99
CA MET A 78 -9.25 3.94 6.83
C MET A 78 -7.95 4.70 6.67
N ILE A 79 -7.09 4.57 7.65
CA ILE A 79 -5.68 5.00 7.60
C ILE A 79 -4.80 3.77 7.83
N LEU A 80 -3.95 3.48 6.86
CA LEU A 80 -2.90 2.47 6.99
C LEU A 80 -1.61 3.15 7.48
N TYR A 81 -1.16 2.81 8.68
CA TYR A 81 0.07 3.40 9.22
C TYR A 81 1.11 2.33 9.56
N GLY A 82 2.37 2.69 9.49
CA GLY A 82 3.49 1.79 9.80
C GLY A 82 4.75 2.13 9.00
N PRO A 83 5.85 1.40 9.20
CA PRO A 83 7.13 1.65 8.54
C PRO A 83 7.03 1.68 7.01
N SER A 84 7.98 2.35 6.35
CA SER A 84 8.08 2.32 4.89
C SER A 84 8.32 0.88 4.39
N GLY A 85 7.88 0.58 3.17
CA GLY A 85 8.08 -0.74 2.57
C GLY A 85 7.15 -1.86 3.07
N THR A 86 6.18 -1.56 3.95
CA THR A 86 5.20 -2.56 4.44
C THR A 86 4.02 -2.82 3.50
N GLY A 87 3.99 -2.19 2.33
CA GLY A 87 2.98 -2.42 1.31
C GLY A 87 1.68 -1.63 1.46
N LYS A 88 1.63 -0.55 2.28
CA LYS A 88 0.40 0.23 2.56
C LYS A 88 -0.37 0.65 1.30
N THR A 89 0.29 1.32 0.37
CA THR A 89 -0.35 1.78 -0.88
C THR A 89 -0.75 0.60 -1.78
N THR A 90 0.03 -0.46 -1.77
CA THR A 90 -0.27 -1.72 -2.49
C THR A 90 -1.51 -2.41 -1.91
N ILE A 91 -1.63 -2.47 -0.59
CA ILE A 91 -2.81 -3.01 0.10
C ILE A 91 -4.07 -2.23 -0.28
N ALA A 92 -4.01 -0.89 -0.29
CA ALA A 92 -5.14 -0.07 -0.67
C ALA A 92 -5.60 -0.31 -2.12
N GLN A 93 -4.64 -0.45 -3.05
CA GLN A 93 -4.94 -0.76 -4.46
C GLN A 93 -5.52 -2.17 -4.63
N ALA A 94 -4.91 -3.16 -3.98
CA ALA A 94 -5.39 -4.54 -4.01
C ALA A 94 -6.81 -4.68 -3.44
N LEU A 95 -7.10 -3.93 -2.36
CA LEU A 95 -8.44 -3.88 -1.76
C LEU A 95 -9.48 -3.32 -2.74
N ALA A 96 -9.18 -2.20 -3.41
CA ALA A 96 -10.08 -1.62 -4.42
C ALA A 96 -10.32 -2.59 -5.58
N HIS A 97 -9.27 -3.28 -6.03
CA HIS A 97 -9.36 -4.28 -7.08
C HIS A 97 -10.23 -5.47 -6.67
N ASP A 98 -10.04 -6.00 -5.45
CA ASP A 98 -10.83 -7.14 -4.95
C ASP A 98 -12.31 -6.78 -4.73
N LEU A 99 -12.61 -5.52 -4.45
CA LEU A 99 -13.98 -5.00 -4.35
C LEU A 99 -14.58 -4.59 -5.70
N GLY A 100 -13.79 -4.59 -6.80
CA GLY A 100 -14.24 -4.17 -8.12
C GLY A 100 -14.63 -2.69 -8.20
N ILE A 101 -14.02 -1.82 -7.39
CA ILE A 101 -14.29 -0.39 -7.35
C ILE A 101 -13.17 0.44 -7.97
N GLU A 102 -13.51 1.61 -8.49
CA GLU A 102 -12.50 2.56 -8.95
C GLU A 102 -11.67 3.13 -7.80
N PHE A 103 -10.42 3.50 -8.08
CA PHE A 103 -9.60 4.21 -7.13
C PHE A 103 -8.83 5.36 -7.78
N GLN A 104 -8.52 6.37 -6.97
CA GLN A 104 -7.67 7.50 -7.35
C GLN A 104 -6.55 7.64 -6.33
N ILE A 105 -5.32 7.87 -6.81
CA ILE A 105 -4.16 8.06 -5.95
C ILE A 105 -3.75 9.53 -6.00
N MET A 106 -3.59 10.12 -4.83
CA MET A 106 -3.06 11.46 -4.63
C MET A 106 -1.86 11.40 -3.69
N ASN A 107 -0.88 12.26 -3.91
CA ASN A 107 0.25 12.39 -2.99
C ASN A 107 0.10 13.70 -2.20
N ALA A 108 0.13 13.59 -0.88
CA ALA A 108 -0.06 14.73 0.02
C ALA A 108 0.95 15.88 -0.20
N VAL A 109 2.16 15.56 -0.71
CA VAL A 109 3.24 16.54 -0.92
C VAL A 109 3.10 17.27 -2.25
N THR A 110 2.78 16.54 -3.32
CA THR A 110 2.81 17.08 -4.68
C THR A 110 1.46 17.56 -5.18
N THR A 111 0.33 17.06 -4.61
CA THR A 111 -1.01 17.41 -5.08
C THR A 111 -1.43 18.77 -4.51
N THR A 112 -1.78 19.68 -5.40
CA THR A 112 -2.30 21.00 -5.03
C THR A 112 -3.71 20.93 -4.48
N LYS A 113 -4.16 21.97 -3.76
CA LYS A 113 -5.54 22.06 -3.24
C LYS A 113 -6.58 21.96 -4.36
N ALA A 114 -6.34 22.61 -5.49
CA ALA A 114 -7.25 22.59 -6.63
C ALA A 114 -7.36 21.19 -7.27
N GLU A 115 -6.23 20.51 -7.42
CA GLU A 115 -6.20 19.11 -7.90
C GLU A 115 -6.91 18.15 -6.94
N MET A 116 -6.72 18.34 -5.62
CA MET A 116 -7.45 17.54 -4.62
C MET A 116 -8.95 17.71 -4.76
N MET A 117 -9.44 18.97 -4.80
CA MET A 117 -10.87 19.24 -4.95
C MET A 117 -11.43 18.65 -6.25
N LYS A 118 -10.74 18.81 -7.38
CA LYS A 118 -11.13 18.20 -8.65
C LYS A 118 -11.19 16.66 -8.56
N GLY A 119 -10.24 16.06 -7.86
CA GLY A 119 -10.23 14.61 -7.63
C GLY A 119 -11.38 14.16 -6.74
N PHE A 120 -11.69 14.90 -5.67
CA PHE A 120 -12.82 14.57 -4.79
C PHE A 120 -14.17 14.66 -5.51
N GLU A 121 -14.38 15.69 -6.31
CA GLU A 121 -15.60 15.82 -7.13
C GLU A 121 -15.71 14.69 -8.17
N LYS A 122 -14.59 14.30 -8.77
CA LYS A 122 -14.56 13.14 -9.67
C LYS A 122 -14.88 11.85 -8.91
N ALA A 123 -14.30 11.63 -7.72
CA ALA A 123 -14.57 10.45 -6.90
C ALA A 123 -16.04 10.37 -6.48
N LYS A 124 -16.64 11.50 -6.11
CA LYS A 124 -18.07 11.62 -5.80
C LYS A 124 -18.95 11.21 -6.96
N SER A 125 -18.63 11.67 -8.19
CA SER A 125 -19.41 11.32 -9.39
C SER A 125 -19.25 9.87 -9.86
N SER A 126 -18.19 9.18 -9.40
CA SER A 126 -17.90 7.77 -9.73
C SER A 126 -18.11 6.81 -8.54
N PHE A 127 -18.95 7.19 -7.57
CA PHE A 127 -19.20 6.35 -6.39
C PHE A 127 -19.74 4.95 -6.75
N PRO A 128 -19.26 3.87 -6.13
CA PRO A 128 -18.26 3.82 -5.05
C PRO A 128 -16.81 3.95 -5.55
N THR A 129 -16.06 4.87 -4.99
CA THR A 129 -14.65 5.12 -5.32
C THR A 129 -13.78 5.13 -4.07
N LEU A 130 -12.57 4.58 -4.13
CA LEU A 130 -11.56 4.67 -3.08
C LEU A 130 -10.56 5.78 -3.41
N VAL A 131 -10.52 6.83 -2.60
CA VAL A 131 -9.50 7.88 -2.68
C VAL A 131 -8.32 7.49 -1.80
N ILE A 132 -7.17 7.21 -2.43
CA ILE A 132 -5.93 6.86 -1.74
C ILE A 132 -5.08 8.11 -1.64
N ILE A 133 -4.76 8.55 -0.41
CA ILE A 133 -3.85 9.68 -0.17
C ILE A 133 -2.56 9.17 0.44
N ASP A 134 -1.49 9.20 -0.34
CA ASP A 134 -0.18 8.75 0.11
C ASP A 134 0.51 9.84 0.96
N GLU A 135 1.15 9.41 2.06
CA GLU A 135 1.80 10.27 3.06
C GLU A 135 0.84 11.33 3.65
N ILE A 136 -0.39 10.94 3.97
CA ILE A 136 -1.47 11.83 4.43
C ILE A 136 -1.07 12.74 5.60
N HIS A 137 -0.11 12.32 6.44
CA HIS A 137 0.42 13.13 7.54
C HIS A 137 1.12 14.42 7.08
N ARG A 138 1.50 14.50 5.79
CA ARG A 138 2.10 15.69 5.19
C ARG A 138 1.07 16.71 4.70
N LEU A 139 -0.22 16.38 4.75
CA LEU A 139 -1.27 17.37 4.48
C LEU A 139 -1.30 18.40 5.61
N PRO A 140 -1.21 19.70 5.30
CA PRO A 140 -1.53 20.75 6.24
C PRO A 140 -2.96 20.59 6.79
N LYS A 141 -3.23 21.09 7.99
CA LYS A 141 -4.52 20.92 8.66
C LYS A 141 -5.71 21.44 7.84
N ASP A 142 -5.53 22.57 7.17
CA ASP A 142 -6.53 23.15 6.28
C ASP A 142 -6.88 22.22 5.09
N LYS A 143 -5.91 21.47 4.58
CA LYS A 143 -6.15 20.45 3.55
C LYS A 143 -6.78 19.18 4.13
N GLN A 144 -6.47 18.81 5.38
CA GLN A 144 -7.16 17.70 6.06
C GLN A 144 -8.64 18.03 6.29
N ASP A 145 -8.96 19.29 6.60
CA ASP A 145 -10.34 19.73 6.81
C ASP A 145 -11.19 19.68 5.54
N LEU A 146 -10.58 19.78 4.35
CA LEU A 146 -11.29 19.60 3.06
C LEU A 146 -11.88 18.20 2.87
N LEU A 147 -11.34 17.19 3.55
CA LEU A 147 -11.84 15.82 3.47
C LEU A 147 -13.14 15.63 4.27
N LEU A 148 -13.36 16.44 5.31
CA LEU A 148 -14.42 16.20 6.29
C LEU A 148 -15.81 16.19 5.67
N PRO A 149 -16.23 17.18 4.85
CA PRO A 149 -17.56 17.17 4.24
C PRO A 149 -17.81 15.90 3.41
N PHE A 150 -16.86 15.50 2.58
CA PHE A 150 -17.00 14.33 1.71
C PHE A 150 -17.09 13.02 2.51
N LEU A 151 -16.38 12.92 3.64
CA LEU A 151 -16.44 11.76 4.51
C LEU A 151 -17.73 11.71 5.34
N GLU A 152 -18.29 12.87 5.71
CA GLU A 152 -19.58 13.00 6.40
C GLU A 152 -20.74 12.63 5.48
N ASP A 153 -20.71 13.12 4.25
CA ASP A 153 -21.73 12.84 3.25
C ASP A 153 -21.59 11.43 2.63
N GLY A 154 -20.44 10.77 2.83
CA GLY A 154 -20.19 9.45 2.28
C GLY A 154 -19.95 9.45 0.76
N ASP A 155 -19.44 10.55 0.21
CA ASP A 155 -19.24 10.75 -1.22
C ASP A 155 -18.19 9.84 -1.83
N PHE A 156 -17.22 9.38 -1.03
CA PHE A 156 -16.21 8.38 -1.38
C PHE A 156 -15.64 7.71 -0.12
N PHE A 157 -14.88 6.63 -0.31
CA PHE A 157 -14.12 6.01 0.77
C PHE A 157 -12.68 6.53 0.75
N LEU A 158 -12.13 6.85 1.92
CA LEU A 158 -10.75 7.31 2.07
C LEU A 158 -9.83 6.16 2.52
N CYS A 159 -8.68 6.01 1.86
CA CYS A 159 -7.54 5.26 2.39
C CYS A 159 -6.31 6.16 2.49
N GLY A 160 -6.01 6.69 3.66
CA GLY A 160 -4.76 7.40 3.89
C GLY A 160 -3.62 6.43 4.19
N THR A 161 -2.43 6.66 3.62
CA THR A 161 -1.22 5.94 4.04
C THR A 161 -0.28 6.87 4.79
N THR A 162 0.41 6.38 5.80
CA THR A 162 1.35 7.19 6.59
C THR A 162 2.43 6.35 7.25
N THR A 163 3.64 6.93 7.37
CA THR A 163 4.71 6.39 8.19
C THR A 163 4.73 7.00 9.59
N ALA A 164 4.05 8.14 9.78
CA ALA A 164 3.96 8.83 11.07
C ALA A 164 2.79 8.29 11.91
N ASN A 165 2.87 8.46 13.24
CA ASN A 165 1.78 8.10 14.13
C ASN A 165 0.54 8.98 13.82
N PRO A 166 -0.58 8.37 13.37
CA PRO A 166 -1.79 9.11 12.98
C PRO A 166 -2.46 9.83 14.14
N PHE A 167 -2.27 9.36 15.38
CA PHE A 167 -2.83 10.01 16.56
C PHE A 167 -2.22 11.37 16.86
N ILE A 168 -1.01 11.63 16.35
CA ILE A 168 -0.29 12.89 16.51
C ILE A 168 -0.41 13.76 15.25
N SER A 169 -0.30 13.14 14.08
CA SER A 169 -0.14 13.84 12.80
C SER A 169 -1.45 14.25 12.12
N LEU A 170 -2.55 13.55 12.42
CA LEU A 170 -3.85 13.85 11.83
C LEU A 170 -4.75 14.62 12.81
N ASN A 171 -5.62 15.46 12.26
CA ASN A 171 -6.57 16.18 13.09
C ASN A 171 -7.60 15.23 13.74
N PRO A 172 -8.10 15.55 14.95
CA PRO A 172 -9.05 14.69 15.66
C PRO A 172 -10.35 14.43 14.89
N ALA A 173 -10.82 15.42 14.13
CA ALA A 173 -12.06 15.30 13.35
C ALA A 173 -11.93 14.28 12.21
N LEU A 174 -10.77 14.24 11.55
CA LEU A 174 -10.49 13.22 10.53
C LEU A 174 -10.37 11.83 11.16
N ARG A 175 -9.64 11.73 12.29
CA ARG A 175 -9.44 10.44 12.99
C ARG A 175 -10.74 9.80 13.47
N SER A 176 -11.72 10.59 13.88
CA SER A 176 -13.02 10.06 14.35
C SER A 176 -13.89 9.45 13.26
N ARG A 177 -13.54 9.68 11.98
CA ARG A 177 -14.29 9.23 10.80
C ARG A 177 -13.63 8.09 10.04
N VAL A 178 -12.47 7.61 10.50
CA VAL A 178 -11.67 6.59 9.80
C VAL A 178 -11.22 5.48 10.75
N ASN A 179 -11.05 4.29 10.24
CA ASN A 179 -10.45 3.18 10.97
C ASN A 179 -8.93 3.25 10.87
N ILE A 180 -8.21 3.16 11.97
CA ILE A 180 -6.76 3.21 12.00
C ILE A 180 -6.22 1.79 12.07
N LEU A 181 -5.47 1.38 11.04
CA LEU A 181 -4.96 0.03 10.86
C LEU A 181 -3.43 0.05 10.78
N GLU A 182 -2.78 -0.75 11.61
CA GLU A 182 -1.33 -0.84 11.67
C GLU A 182 -0.79 -1.88 10.68
N THR A 183 0.21 -1.49 9.88
CA THR A 183 1.01 -2.42 9.09
C THR A 183 2.35 -2.68 9.77
N LYS A 184 2.76 -3.94 9.84
CA LYS A 184 3.99 -4.36 10.50
C LYS A 184 5.12 -4.59 9.49
N PRO A 185 6.40 -4.48 9.89
CA PRO A 185 7.52 -4.89 9.05
C PRO A 185 7.34 -6.32 8.55
N LEU A 186 7.77 -6.58 7.31
CA LEU A 186 7.80 -7.93 6.77
C LEU A 186 8.80 -8.79 7.54
N LYS A 187 8.45 -10.04 7.82
CA LYS A 187 9.35 -11.01 8.40
C LYS A 187 10.27 -11.58 7.32
N SER A 188 11.40 -12.15 7.72
CA SER A 188 12.33 -12.80 6.79
C SER A 188 11.65 -13.87 5.94
N GLU A 189 10.71 -14.61 6.50
CA GLU A 189 9.93 -15.62 5.81
C GLU A 189 9.08 -15.04 4.68
N ASP A 190 8.39 -13.89 4.94
CA ASP A 190 7.59 -13.18 3.95
C ASP A 190 8.46 -12.68 2.79
N ILE A 191 9.67 -12.18 3.10
CA ILE A 191 10.64 -11.71 2.10
C ILE A 191 11.11 -12.87 1.22
N VAL A 192 11.46 -14.01 1.82
CA VAL A 192 11.87 -15.22 1.09
C VAL A 192 10.75 -15.71 0.17
N GLU A 193 9.50 -15.69 0.62
CA GLU A 193 8.36 -16.03 -0.21
C GLU A 193 8.21 -15.08 -1.40
N GLY A 194 8.35 -13.77 -1.17
CA GLY A 194 8.34 -12.77 -2.24
C GLY A 194 9.44 -12.97 -3.27
N LEU A 195 10.66 -13.29 -2.83
CA LEU A 195 11.78 -13.59 -3.73
C LEU A 195 11.53 -14.86 -4.57
N LYS A 196 10.96 -15.91 -3.98
CA LYS A 196 10.59 -17.14 -4.73
C LYS A 196 9.54 -16.89 -5.80
N ARG A 197 8.62 -15.95 -5.57
CA ARG A 197 7.61 -15.55 -6.58
C ARG A 197 8.21 -14.70 -7.71
N ALA A 198 9.39 -14.10 -7.49
CA ALA A 198 10.05 -13.21 -8.43
C ALA A 198 10.99 -13.93 -9.40
N ILE A 199 11.34 -15.17 -9.13
CA ILE A 199 12.24 -16.06 -9.91
C ILE A 199 11.40 -17.03 -10.73
#